data_1b429560afec87bc76a5d02e9a8a5f67
#
_entry.id   1b429560afec87bc76a5d02e9a8a5f67
#
_cell.length_a   1.000
_cell.length_b   1.000
_cell.length_c   1.000
_cell.angle_alpha   90.00
_cell.angle_beta   90.00
_cell.angle_gamma   90.00
#
_symmetry.space_group_name_H-M   'P 1'
#
loop_
_entity.id
_entity.type
_entity.pdbx_description
1 polymer ?
#
loop_
_entity_poly.entity_id
_entity_poly.type
_entity_poly.pdbx_seq_one_letter_code
_entity_poly.pdbx_strand_id
1 'polypeptide(L)'
;MRHRTKTHLLTEEQISDLFHRAEVGHLGTYSEDGYPYILPMHFVYYDNKIYMHGLAKGKKIDNIKFNSSVCFEIDEMISLLYEGVENPCDVNTEFNSIILKGTASLVSNFNEKHAALSKIVEKFTPHLKNKELPEKMVKGT
;
A
#
# COMPACT_ATOMS: atom_id res chain seq x y z
N MET A 1 -14.36 -14.69 -10.23
CA MET A 1 -12.94 -14.47 -10.62
C MET A 1 -12.80 -14.79 -12.09
N ARG A 2 -12.21 -13.91 -12.87
CA ARG A 2 -12.00 -14.10 -14.31
C ARG A 2 -11.00 -15.23 -14.57
N HIS A 3 -11.12 -15.88 -15.73
CA HIS A 3 -10.26 -17.01 -16.10
C HIS A 3 -8.77 -16.67 -15.98
N ARG A 4 -8.34 -15.52 -16.52
CA ARG A 4 -6.93 -15.07 -16.45
C ARG A 4 -6.42 -14.92 -15.03
N THR A 5 -7.25 -14.42 -14.13
CA THR A 5 -6.88 -14.28 -12.71
C THR A 5 -6.66 -15.64 -12.08
N LYS A 6 -7.50 -16.63 -12.42
CA LYS A 6 -7.36 -18.00 -11.88
C LYS A 6 -6.11 -18.72 -12.39
N THR A 7 -5.69 -18.46 -13.64
CA THR A 7 -4.57 -19.15 -14.28
C THR A 7 -3.22 -18.45 -14.08
N HIS A 8 -3.25 -17.17 -13.67
CA HIS A 8 -2.05 -16.31 -13.54
C HIS A 8 -1.93 -15.69 -12.15
N LEU A 9 -2.28 -16.47 -11.11
CA LEU A 9 -2.12 -16.02 -9.72
C LEU A 9 -0.64 -15.89 -9.37
N LEU A 10 -0.33 -14.84 -8.61
CA LEU A 10 1.00 -14.65 -8.05
C LEU A 10 1.28 -15.72 -6.98
N THR A 11 2.51 -16.17 -6.92
CA THR A 11 2.98 -17.04 -5.82
C THR A 11 3.14 -16.22 -4.55
N GLU A 12 3.21 -16.88 -3.39
CA GLU A 12 3.46 -16.19 -2.11
C GLU A 12 4.78 -15.41 -2.13
N GLU A 13 5.81 -15.95 -2.78
CA GLU A 13 7.09 -15.29 -2.94
C GLU A 13 6.98 -14.02 -3.81
N GLN A 14 6.24 -14.08 -4.90
CA GLN A 14 5.99 -12.93 -5.76
C GLN A 14 5.19 -11.85 -5.03
N ILE A 15 4.20 -12.24 -4.24
CA ILE A 15 3.40 -11.31 -3.41
C ILE A 15 4.31 -10.61 -2.39
N SER A 16 5.10 -11.37 -1.64
CA SER A 16 6.04 -10.83 -0.66
C SER A 16 7.05 -9.89 -1.31
N ASP A 17 7.61 -10.28 -2.44
CA ASP A 17 8.56 -9.46 -3.18
C ASP A 17 7.94 -8.13 -3.63
N LEU A 18 6.75 -8.14 -4.17
CA LEU A 18 6.06 -6.93 -4.61
C LEU A 18 5.76 -5.99 -3.43
N PHE A 19 5.34 -6.52 -2.28
CA PHE A 19 5.13 -5.72 -1.07
C PHE A 19 6.42 -5.02 -0.61
N HIS A 20 7.57 -5.67 -0.74
CA HIS A 20 8.85 -5.09 -0.32
C HIS A 20 9.41 -4.09 -1.33
N ARG A 21 9.17 -4.31 -2.63
CA ARG A 21 9.68 -3.43 -3.70
C ARG A 21 8.80 -2.22 -3.97
N ALA A 22 7.48 -2.38 -3.90
CA ALA A 22 6.56 -1.28 -4.21
C ALA A 22 6.69 -0.18 -3.18
N GLU A 23 6.84 1.05 -3.64
CA GLU A 23 7.00 2.23 -2.79
C GLU A 23 5.66 2.90 -2.47
N VAL A 24 4.73 2.83 -3.42
CA VAL A 24 3.43 3.49 -3.33
C VAL A 24 2.32 2.46 -3.48
N GLY A 25 1.36 2.54 -2.58
CA GLY A 25 0.09 1.84 -2.71
C GLY A 25 -1.05 2.84 -2.73
N HIS A 26 -2.23 2.36 -3.09
CA HIS A 26 -3.43 3.18 -3.15
C HIS A 26 -4.41 2.72 -2.07
N LEU A 27 -4.72 3.64 -1.17
CA LEU A 27 -5.67 3.41 -0.08
C LEU A 27 -7.05 3.90 -0.50
N GLY A 28 -8.01 3.00 -0.54
CA GLY A 28 -9.41 3.31 -0.80
C GLY A 28 -10.21 3.31 0.48
N THR A 29 -10.96 4.38 0.72
CA THR A 29 -11.78 4.57 1.93
C THR A 29 -13.20 5.00 1.57
N TYR A 30 -14.11 4.81 2.52
CA TYR A 30 -15.47 5.37 2.42
C TYR A 30 -15.49 6.79 2.96
N SER A 31 -16.23 7.68 2.27
CA SER A 31 -16.46 9.05 2.73
C SER A 31 -17.89 9.27 3.13
N GLU A 32 -18.14 10.15 4.09
CA GLU A 32 -19.50 10.55 4.51
C GLU A 32 -20.31 11.16 3.37
N ASP A 33 -19.64 11.82 2.42
CA ASP A 33 -20.28 12.43 1.25
C ASP A 33 -20.79 11.40 0.22
N GLY A 34 -20.58 10.10 0.47
CA GLY A 34 -21.04 9.03 -0.40
C GLY A 34 -20.09 8.70 -1.56
N TYR A 35 -19.02 9.46 -1.73
CA TYR A 35 -18.01 9.15 -2.74
C TYR A 35 -16.89 8.28 -2.17
N PRO A 36 -16.46 7.25 -2.89
CA PRO A 36 -15.21 6.55 -2.52
C PRO A 36 -14.03 7.52 -2.67
N TYR A 37 -13.10 7.41 -1.74
CA TYR A 37 -11.92 8.26 -1.72
C TYR A 37 -10.66 7.41 -1.82
N ILE A 38 -9.82 7.70 -2.80
CA ILE A 38 -8.61 6.94 -3.09
C ILE A 38 -7.42 7.89 -3.10
N LEU A 39 -6.34 7.51 -2.42
CA LEU A 39 -5.12 8.31 -2.39
C LEU A 39 -3.87 7.43 -2.42
N PRO A 40 -2.77 7.92 -3.03
CA PRO A 40 -1.50 7.22 -2.97
C PRO A 40 -0.85 7.41 -1.60
N MET A 41 -0.23 6.34 -1.09
CA MET A 41 0.45 6.34 0.20
C MET A 41 1.75 5.57 0.11
N HIS A 42 2.81 6.11 0.69
CA HIS A 42 3.98 5.30 1.03
C HIS A 42 3.60 4.33 2.13
N PHE A 43 4.10 3.12 2.04
CA PHE A 43 3.73 2.07 2.97
C PHE A 43 4.89 1.12 3.25
N VAL A 44 4.75 0.35 4.31
CA VAL A 44 5.63 -0.78 4.60
C VAL A 44 4.78 -1.98 5.01
N TYR A 45 5.19 -3.16 4.57
CA TYR A 45 4.63 -4.43 5.01
C TYR A 45 5.50 -4.98 6.14
N TYR A 46 4.92 -5.10 7.32
CA TYR A 46 5.64 -5.53 8.51
C TYR A 46 4.67 -6.20 9.47
N ASP A 47 5.09 -7.33 10.04
CA ASP A 47 4.30 -8.09 11.02
C ASP A 47 2.87 -8.41 10.52
N ASN A 48 2.77 -8.88 9.27
CA ASN A 48 1.51 -9.22 8.60
C ASN A 48 0.52 -8.05 8.49
N LYS A 49 1.01 -6.83 8.53
CA LYS A 49 0.20 -5.62 8.42
C LYS A 49 0.81 -4.64 7.44
N ILE A 50 -0.04 -3.79 6.88
CA ILE A 50 0.38 -2.65 6.08
C ILE A 50 0.37 -1.43 6.99
N TYR A 51 1.51 -0.77 7.08
CA TYR A 51 1.65 0.49 7.84
C TYR A 51 1.88 1.63 6.88
N MET A 52 1.19 2.72 7.15
CA MET A 52 1.32 3.99 6.43
C MET A 52 1.51 5.10 7.45
N HIS A 53 2.20 6.16 7.05
CA HIS A 53 2.39 7.30 7.94
C HIS A 53 1.92 8.58 7.26
N GLY A 54 1.64 9.58 8.06
CA GLY A 54 1.21 10.89 7.58
C GLY A 54 0.72 11.75 8.72
N LEU A 55 0.07 12.84 8.37
CA LEU A 55 -0.53 13.72 9.37
C LEU A 55 -1.68 13.01 10.09
N ALA A 56 -1.80 13.26 11.38
CA ALA A 56 -2.86 12.71 12.23
C ALA A 56 -4.23 13.36 11.97
N LYS A 57 -4.34 14.21 10.98
CA LYS A 57 -5.55 14.93 10.59
C LYS A 57 -5.73 14.88 9.08
N GLY A 58 -6.93 15.08 8.63
CA GLY A 58 -7.27 15.17 7.21
C GLY A 58 -8.34 14.18 6.81
N LYS A 59 -8.70 14.22 5.53
CA LYS A 59 -9.81 13.46 4.99
C LYS A 59 -9.64 11.95 5.16
N LYS A 60 -8.43 11.43 4.95
CA LYS A 60 -8.18 9.99 5.13
C LYS A 60 -8.47 9.53 6.56
N ILE A 61 -8.09 10.34 7.54
CA ILE A 61 -8.32 10.03 8.95
C ILE A 61 -9.80 10.12 9.29
N ASP A 62 -10.48 11.16 8.83
CA ASP A 62 -11.94 11.31 9.01
C ASP A 62 -12.69 10.14 8.38
N ASN A 63 -12.29 9.72 7.20
CA ASN A 63 -12.91 8.59 6.50
C ASN A 63 -12.73 7.28 7.26
N ILE A 64 -11.54 7.02 7.79
CA ILE A 64 -11.25 5.81 8.57
C ILE A 64 -12.06 5.80 9.87
N LYS A 65 -12.23 6.95 10.52
CA LYS A 65 -13.08 7.09 11.70
C LYS A 65 -14.55 6.90 11.40
N PHE A 66 -15.00 7.37 10.23
CA PHE A 66 -16.37 7.19 9.77
C PHE A 66 -16.67 5.72 9.42
N ASN A 67 -15.76 5.06 8.69
CA ASN A 67 -15.89 3.65 8.33
C ASN A 67 -14.48 3.06 8.19
N SER A 68 -14.16 2.10 9.03
CA SER A 68 -12.83 1.50 9.06
C SER A 68 -12.57 0.49 7.94
N SER A 69 -13.58 0.10 7.18
CA SER A 69 -13.41 -0.81 6.04
C SER A 69 -12.68 -0.09 4.91
N VAL A 70 -11.57 -0.68 4.46
CA VAL A 70 -10.71 -0.10 3.43
C VAL A 70 -10.29 -1.14 2.42
N CYS A 71 -9.82 -0.66 1.28
CA CYS A 71 -9.07 -1.45 0.30
C CYS A 71 -7.69 -0.85 0.15
N PHE A 72 -6.71 -1.69 -0.10
CA PHE A 72 -5.36 -1.26 -0.39
C PHE A 72 -4.86 -2.01 -1.62
N GLU A 73 -4.31 -1.29 -2.60
CA GLU A 73 -3.87 -1.85 -3.86
C GLU A 73 -2.43 -1.45 -4.14
N ILE A 74 -1.64 -2.42 -4.61
CA ILE A 74 -0.32 -2.18 -5.20
C ILE A 74 -0.26 -2.87 -6.55
N ASP A 75 0.51 -2.28 -7.47
CA ASP A 75 0.66 -2.84 -8.80
C ASP A 75 2.01 -2.48 -9.41
N GLU A 76 2.35 -3.18 -10.47
CA GLU A 76 3.47 -2.86 -11.34
C GLU A 76 3.13 -3.27 -12.76
N MET A 77 3.46 -2.40 -13.71
CA MET A 77 3.43 -2.75 -15.13
C MET A 77 4.82 -3.26 -15.52
N ILE A 78 4.87 -4.46 -16.10
CA ILE A 78 6.13 -5.07 -16.51
C ILE A 78 6.43 -4.69 -17.96
N SER A 79 5.48 -4.94 -18.87
CA SER A 79 5.66 -4.62 -20.28
C SER A 79 4.33 -4.58 -21.03
N LEU A 80 4.35 -3.94 -22.20
CA LEU A 80 3.29 -4.05 -23.18
C LEU A 80 3.67 -5.18 -24.14
N LEU A 81 2.74 -6.11 -24.37
CA LEU A 81 2.94 -7.26 -25.22
C LEU A 81 2.42 -6.92 -26.63
N TYR A 82 3.23 -6.17 -27.39
CA TYR A 82 2.85 -5.70 -28.73
C TYR A 82 3.66 -6.32 -29.86
N GLU A 83 4.69 -7.07 -29.56
CA GLU A 83 5.55 -7.71 -30.56
C GLU A 83 4.74 -8.71 -31.39
N GLY A 84 4.78 -8.58 -32.73
CA GLY A 84 4.00 -9.41 -33.65
C GLY A 84 2.51 -9.07 -33.70
N VAL A 85 2.07 -8.01 -33.01
CA VAL A 85 0.67 -7.57 -32.98
C VAL A 85 0.46 -6.48 -34.03
N GLU A 86 -0.51 -6.68 -34.91
CA GLU A 86 -0.85 -5.73 -36.00
C GLU A 86 -2.05 -4.86 -35.64
N ASN A 87 -2.96 -5.37 -34.78
CA ASN A 87 -4.18 -4.67 -34.40
C ASN A 87 -4.03 -4.08 -33.00
N PRO A 88 -4.27 -2.77 -32.81
CA PRO A 88 -4.18 -2.14 -31.49
C PRO A 88 -5.02 -2.82 -30.40
N CYS A 89 -6.15 -3.42 -30.76
CA CYS A 89 -7.01 -4.11 -29.80
C CYS A 89 -6.41 -5.41 -29.26
N ASP A 90 -5.38 -5.95 -29.93
CA ASP A 90 -4.75 -7.20 -29.54
C ASP A 90 -3.51 -7.02 -28.66
N VAL A 91 -3.13 -5.77 -28.38
CA VAL A 91 -2.03 -5.48 -27.46
C VAL A 91 -2.44 -5.85 -26.03
N ASN A 92 -1.62 -6.65 -25.38
CA ASN A 92 -1.81 -7.04 -23.98
C ASN A 92 -0.78 -6.36 -23.09
N THR A 93 -1.10 -6.28 -21.81
CA THR A 93 -0.21 -5.74 -20.79
C THR A 93 0.19 -6.85 -19.82
N GLU A 94 1.48 -6.98 -19.60
CA GLU A 94 1.99 -7.82 -18.52
C GLU A 94 2.11 -6.97 -17.27
N PHE A 95 1.40 -7.36 -16.21
CA PHE A 95 1.38 -6.62 -14.95
C PHE A 95 1.16 -7.56 -13.78
N ASN A 96 1.55 -7.08 -12.59
CA ASN A 96 1.21 -7.71 -11.32
C ASN A 96 0.41 -6.72 -10.50
N SER A 97 -0.61 -7.21 -9.82
CA SER A 97 -1.39 -6.38 -8.88
C SER A 97 -1.85 -7.19 -7.69
N ILE A 98 -1.98 -6.52 -6.56
CA ILE A 98 -2.49 -7.09 -5.31
C ILE A 98 -3.53 -6.13 -4.77
N ILE A 99 -4.72 -6.66 -4.49
CA ILE A 99 -5.80 -5.91 -3.86
C ILE A 99 -6.11 -6.55 -2.52
N LEU A 100 -6.01 -5.78 -1.46
CA LEU A 100 -6.33 -6.20 -0.11
C LEU A 100 -7.59 -5.52 0.38
N LYS A 101 -8.43 -6.25 1.08
CA LYS A 101 -9.57 -5.73 1.81
C LYS A 101 -9.33 -5.96 3.29
N GLY A 102 -9.63 -4.96 4.09
CA GLY A 102 -9.44 -5.06 5.52
C GLY A 102 -9.95 -3.86 6.27
N THR A 103 -9.45 -3.72 7.48
CA THR A 103 -9.79 -2.60 8.35
C THR A 103 -8.56 -1.76 8.65
N ALA A 104 -8.74 -0.45 8.70
CA ALA A 104 -7.69 0.47 9.07
C ALA A 104 -7.96 1.05 10.47
N SER A 105 -6.92 1.24 11.22
CA SER A 105 -6.98 1.91 12.53
C SER A 105 -5.74 2.75 12.74
N LEU A 106 -5.87 3.76 13.59
CA LEU A 106 -4.73 4.58 14.00
C LEU A 106 -3.91 3.80 15.03
N VAL A 107 -2.60 3.76 14.85
CA VAL A 107 -1.72 3.12 15.81
C VAL A 107 -1.55 4.03 17.02
N SER A 108 -1.94 3.56 18.21
CA SER A 108 -1.84 4.29 19.45
C SER A 108 -0.68 3.81 20.35
N ASN A 109 -0.28 2.55 20.21
CA ASN A 109 0.82 1.98 21.00
C ASN A 109 2.16 2.58 20.52
N PHE A 110 2.92 3.18 21.44
CA PHE A 110 4.19 3.82 21.12
C PHE A 110 5.20 2.83 20.51
N ASN A 111 5.35 1.66 21.10
CA ASN A 111 6.33 0.68 20.63
C ASN A 111 6.00 0.17 19.21
N GLU A 112 4.73 -0.10 18.95
CA GLU A 112 4.28 -0.49 17.61
C GLU A 112 4.51 0.65 16.60
N LYS A 113 4.16 1.86 16.96
CA LYS A 113 4.37 3.05 16.13
C LYS A 113 5.85 3.27 15.83
N HIS A 114 6.70 3.16 16.84
CA HIS A 114 8.15 3.30 16.68
C HIS A 114 8.71 2.22 15.75
N ALA A 115 8.29 0.97 15.93
CA ALA A 115 8.73 -0.13 15.07
C ALA A 115 8.30 0.08 13.62
N ALA A 116 7.06 0.47 13.38
CA ALA A 116 6.54 0.74 12.04
C ALA A 116 7.28 1.91 11.37
N LEU A 117 7.48 3.01 12.07
CA LEU A 117 8.23 4.15 11.56
C LEU A 117 9.68 3.80 11.25
N SER A 118 10.30 2.97 12.08
CA SER A 118 11.66 2.48 11.84
C SER A 118 11.74 1.66 10.55
N LYS A 119 10.73 0.83 10.26
CA LYS A 119 10.64 0.07 9.02
C LYS A 119 10.42 0.96 7.81
N ILE A 120 9.65 2.03 7.95
CA ILE A 120 9.47 3.03 6.90
C ILE A 120 10.79 3.72 6.58
N VAL A 121 11.54 4.14 7.59
CA VAL A 121 12.87 4.73 7.42
C VAL A 121 13.80 3.75 6.70
N GLU A 122 13.84 2.50 7.13
CA GLU A 122 14.68 1.46 6.52
C GLU A 122 14.35 1.25 5.03
N LYS A 123 13.07 1.26 4.68
CA LYS A 123 12.62 1.06 3.29
C LYS A 123 12.92 2.26 2.40
N PHE A 124 12.59 3.47 2.83
CA PHE A 124 12.62 4.67 1.98
C PHE A 124 13.89 5.51 2.13
N THR A 125 14.50 5.47 3.29
CA THR A 125 15.72 6.23 3.59
C THR A 125 16.73 5.35 4.32
N PRO A 126 17.21 4.26 3.70
CA PRO A 126 18.08 3.28 4.38
C PRO A 126 19.38 3.88 4.93
N HIS A 127 19.85 4.99 4.36
CA HIS A 127 21.01 5.71 4.87
C HIS A 127 20.78 6.36 6.23
N LEU A 128 19.51 6.48 6.66
CA LEU A 128 19.11 7.05 7.96
C LEU A 128 18.69 5.99 8.98
N LYS A 129 18.75 4.71 8.63
CA LYS A 129 18.23 3.62 9.48
C LYS A 129 18.85 3.54 10.87
N ASN A 130 20.08 4.03 11.03
CA ASN A 130 20.78 4.04 12.32
C ASN A 130 20.58 5.34 13.11
N LYS A 131 19.80 6.28 12.58
CA LYS A 131 19.43 7.50 13.30
C LYS A 131 18.29 7.22 14.25
N GLU A 132 18.39 7.78 15.43
CA GLU A 132 17.34 7.66 16.45
C GLU A 132 16.09 8.47 16.04
N LEU A 133 14.92 7.86 16.26
CA LEU A 133 13.64 8.55 16.05
C LEU A 133 13.29 9.33 17.32
N PRO A 134 13.18 10.67 17.26
CA PRO A 134 12.79 11.45 18.43
C PRO A 134 11.40 11.05 18.93
N GLU A 135 11.27 10.84 20.23
CA GLU A 135 10.01 10.44 20.88
C GLU A 135 8.84 11.37 20.51
N LYS A 136 9.11 12.69 20.50
CA LYS A 136 8.08 13.69 20.15
C LYS A 136 7.55 13.48 18.73
N MET A 137 8.43 13.14 17.78
CA MET A 137 8.03 12.90 16.40
C MET A 137 7.25 11.60 16.27
N VAL A 138 7.65 10.56 16.97
CA VAL A 138 6.91 9.30 16.99
C VAL A 138 5.50 9.51 17.53
N LYS A 139 5.36 10.23 18.62
CA LYS A 139 4.06 10.53 19.23
C LYS A 139 3.18 11.40 18.35
N GLY A 140 3.77 12.29 17.56
CA GLY A 140 3.05 13.25 16.72
C GLY A 140 2.66 12.75 15.32
N THR A 141 3.06 11.55 14.99
CA THR A 141 2.79 11.01 13.64
C THR A 141 1.59 10.09 13.58
#